data_f7ea236f37a2d5f943feaf1c5bda1bb8
#
_entry.id   f7ea236f37a2d5f943feaf1c5bda1bb8
#
_cell.length_a   1.000
_cell.length_b   1.000
_cell.length_c   1.000
_cell.angle_alpha   90.00
_cell.angle_beta   90.00
_cell.angle_gamma   90.00
#
_symmetry.space_group_name_H-M   'P 1'
#
loop_
_entity.id
_entity.type
_entity.pdbx_description
1 polymer ?
#
loop_
_entity_poly.entity_id
_entity_poly.type
_entity_poly.pdbx_seq_one_letter_code
_entity_poly.pdbx_strand_id
1 'polypeptide(L)'
;LTNRAARALKVPQLKIPWGVHERLWPTKYIIFLGLFGVSLGSLAWAERLSEIEPFKTAIVLRFVREWWFVAFALALLVAGLFIERFFCRYLCPLGAALALPGRLRMFDWLRRYRECGNPCMRCFNECPVGAIHPEGHISPNECIGCLHCQVLYHHDYKCPVRIQRRVKREKRAAVARPPSQPATEAGSRATPPATPAT
;
A
#
# COMPACT_ATOMS: atom_id res chain seq x y z
N LEU A 1 9.40 -5.19 10.34
CA LEU A 1 9.87 -4.97 11.72
C LEU A 1 9.58 -3.54 12.18
N THR A 2 9.99 -2.50 11.45
CA THR A 2 9.81 -1.08 11.82
C THR A 2 8.36 -0.69 12.07
N ASN A 3 7.42 -1.12 11.23
CA ASN A 3 5.98 -0.85 11.41
C ASN A 3 5.36 -1.56 12.63
N ARG A 4 5.87 -2.75 12.99
CA ARG A 4 5.45 -3.42 14.22
C ARG A 4 5.96 -2.67 15.44
N ALA A 5 7.21 -2.22 15.42
CA ALA A 5 7.80 -1.40 16.47
C ALA A 5 7.07 -0.04 16.59
N ALA A 6 6.79 0.63 15.47
CA ALA A 6 6.06 1.90 15.47
C ALA A 6 4.64 1.77 16.06
N ARG A 7 3.92 0.68 15.76
CA ARG A 7 2.60 0.40 16.36
C ARG A 7 2.70 0.05 17.84
N ALA A 8 3.72 -0.69 18.25
CA ALA A 8 3.96 -1.00 19.66
C ALA A 8 4.29 0.24 20.49
N LEU A 9 5.05 1.18 19.89
CA LEU A 9 5.42 2.45 20.50
C LEU A 9 4.33 3.54 20.35
N LYS A 10 3.17 3.20 19.73
CA LYS A 10 2.07 4.14 19.46
C LYS A 10 2.53 5.42 18.74
N VAL A 11 3.57 5.34 17.91
CA VAL A 11 4.08 6.48 17.14
C VAL A 11 3.02 6.90 16.11
N PRO A 12 2.63 8.19 16.05
CA PRO A 12 1.67 8.67 15.07
C PRO A 12 2.22 8.51 13.65
N GLN A 13 1.54 7.72 12.81
CA GLN A 13 1.92 7.53 11.42
C GLN A 13 1.55 8.79 10.62
N LEU A 14 2.54 9.45 10.06
CA LEU A 14 2.35 10.61 9.20
C LEU A 14 1.80 10.16 7.83
N LYS A 15 0.57 10.57 7.53
CA LYS A 15 -0.01 10.39 6.20
C LYS A 15 0.46 11.54 5.31
N ILE A 16 1.28 11.22 4.33
CA ILE A 16 1.76 12.19 3.37
C ILE A 16 0.59 12.64 2.49
N PRO A 17 0.31 13.96 2.34
CA PRO A 17 -0.70 14.46 1.43
C PRO A 17 -0.38 14.04 -0.02
N TRP A 18 -1.41 13.77 -0.81
CA TRP A 18 -1.28 13.24 -2.17
C TRP A 18 -0.34 14.06 -3.06
N GLY A 19 -0.41 15.39 -3.02
CA GLY A 19 0.43 16.25 -3.83
C GLY A 19 1.93 16.13 -3.54
N VAL A 20 2.33 15.87 -2.29
CA VAL A 20 3.73 15.61 -1.92
C VAL A 20 4.14 14.21 -2.37
N HIS A 21 3.24 13.23 -2.20
CA HIS A 21 3.47 11.87 -2.65
C HIS A 21 3.74 11.80 -4.16
N GLU A 22 2.94 12.49 -4.96
CA GLU A 22 3.08 12.54 -6.41
C GLU A 22 4.40 13.16 -6.85
N ARG A 23 4.90 14.17 -6.14
CA ARG A 23 6.20 14.80 -6.41
C ARG A 23 7.40 13.94 -6.01
N LEU A 24 7.28 13.19 -4.93
CA LEU A 24 8.35 12.32 -4.43
C LEU A 24 8.43 10.97 -5.16
N TRP A 25 7.34 10.54 -5.75
CA TRP A 25 7.26 9.28 -6.45
C TRP A 25 8.29 9.10 -7.59
N PRO A 26 8.55 10.07 -8.48
CA PRO A 26 9.55 9.91 -9.54
C PRO A 26 10.98 9.74 -9.05
N THR A 27 11.29 10.15 -7.81
CA THR A 27 12.66 10.14 -7.27
C THR A 27 13.31 8.76 -7.35
N LYS A 28 12.59 7.67 -7.05
CA LYS A 28 13.14 6.31 -7.16
C LYS A 28 13.52 5.92 -8.58
N TYR A 29 12.78 6.41 -9.59
CA TYR A 29 13.09 6.14 -11.00
C TYR A 29 14.30 6.93 -11.46
N ILE A 30 14.47 8.17 -10.99
CA ILE A 30 15.65 8.99 -11.27
C ILE A 30 16.89 8.35 -10.66
N ILE A 31 16.82 7.89 -9.41
CA ILE A 31 17.91 7.16 -8.74
C ILE A 31 18.23 5.87 -9.49
N PHE A 32 17.23 5.11 -9.88
CA PHE A 32 17.43 3.87 -10.65
C PHE A 32 18.11 4.13 -11.99
N LEU A 33 17.63 5.11 -12.77
CA LEU A 33 18.22 5.47 -14.05
C LEU A 33 19.67 5.99 -13.90
N GLY A 34 19.92 6.79 -12.86
CA GLY A 34 21.27 7.26 -12.55
C GLY A 34 22.23 6.11 -12.24
N LEU A 35 21.84 5.20 -11.37
CA LEU A 35 22.63 4.00 -11.02
C LEU A 35 22.83 3.09 -12.24
N PHE A 36 21.80 2.89 -13.03
CA PHE A 36 21.86 2.09 -14.23
C PHE A 36 22.79 2.71 -15.28
N GLY A 37 22.73 4.03 -15.50
CA GLY A 37 23.63 4.75 -16.39
C GLY A 37 25.10 4.65 -15.96
N VAL A 38 25.36 4.82 -14.66
CA VAL A 38 26.74 4.66 -14.12
C VAL A 38 27.22 3.22 -14.26
N SER A 39 26.34 2.23 -14.06
CA SER A 39 26.68 0.81 -14.23
C SER A 39 27.07 0.46 -15.66
N LEU A 40 26.48 1.12 -16.66
CA LEU A 40 26.85 0.96 -18.06
C LEU A 40 28.20 1.64 -18.40
N GLY A 41 28.51 2.75 -17.72
CA GLY A 41 29.74 3.49 -17.95
C GLY A 41 30.98 2.87 -17.28
N SER A 42 30.87 2.45 -16.03
CA SER A 42 31.95 1.80 -15.31
C SER A 42 31.47 0.95 -14.13
N LEU A 43 31.88 -0.32 -14.12
CA LEU A 43 31.49 -1.27 -13.08
C LEU A 43 32.04 -0.87 -11.69
N ALA A 44 33.27 -0.32 -11.67
CA ALA A 44 33.90 0.10 -10.42
C ALA A 44 33.16 1.23 -9.69
N TRP A 45 32.60 2.18 -10.42
CA TRP A 45 31.75 3.22 -9.83
C TRP A 45 30.39 2.69 -9.37
N ALA A 46 29.82 1.73 -10.09
CA ALA A 46 28.58 1.07 -9.69
C ALA A 46 28.73 0.31 -8.37
N GLU A 47 29.86 -0.39 -8.19
CA GLU A 47 30.18 -1.06 -6.92
C GLU A 47 30.29 -0.05 -5.75
N ARG A 48 31.01 1.05 -5.94
CA ARG A 48 31.10 2.09 -4.91
C ARG A 48 29.75 2.71 -4.54
N LEU A 49 28.89 2.94 -5.53
CA LEU A 49 27.55 3.48 -5.28
C LEU A 49 26.62 2.46 -4.61
N SER A 50 26.77 1.16 -4.92
CA SER A 50 26.02 0.10 -4.22
C SER A 50 26.39 0.00 -2.74
N GLU A 51 27.55 0.50 -2.36
CA GLU A 51 27.96 0.55 -0.95
C GLU A 51 27.14 1.53 -0.11
N ILE A 52 26.47 2.50 -0.71
CA ILE A 52 25.58 3.46 -0.02
C ILE A 52 24.28 2.78 0.41
N GLU A 53 23.99 1.56 -0.08
CA GLU A 53 22.76 0.86 0.30
C GLU A 53 22.64 0.64 1.82
N PRO A 54 21.56 1.12 2.46
CA PRO A 54 21.37 1.00 3.90
C PRO A 54 21.21 -0.46 4.36
N PHE A 55 20.74 -1.35 3.48
CA PHE A 55 20.60 -2.78 3.78
C PHE A 55 21.95 -3.46 3.99
N LYS A 56 22.95 -3.13 3.16
CA LYS A 56 24.32 -3.65 3.32
C LYS A 56 24.89 -3.21 4.67
N THR A 57 24.69 -1.97 5.06
CA THR A 57 25.15 -1.41 6.34
C THR A 57 24.43 -2.03 7.54
N ALA A 58 23.11 -2.20 7.47
CA ALA A 58 22.31 -2.67 8.59
C ALA A 58 22.39 -4.20 8.78
N ILE A 59 22.35 -4.98 7.70
CA ILE A 59 22.23 -6.44 7.76
C ILE A 59 23.59 -7.12 7.69
N VAL A 60 24.43 -6.72 6.73
CA VAL A 60 25.72 -7.39 6.48
C VAL A 60 26.77 -6.91 7.46
N LEU A 61 26.93 -5.59 7.59
CA LEU A 61 28.00 -4.99 8.39
C LEU A 61 27.60 -4.72 9.84
N ARG A 62 26.35 -5.02 10.26
CA ARG A 62 25.85 -4.86 11.64
C ARG A 62 26.20 -3.50 12.27
N PHE A 63 26.16 -2.43 11.46
CA PHE A 63 26.54 -1.05 11.86
C PHE A 63 28.03 -0.87 12.22
N VAL A 64 28.90 -1.84 11.91
CA VAL A 64 30.35 -1.71 12.09
C VAL A 64 30.95 -1.13 10.81
N ARG A 65 30.81 0.19 10.64
CA ARG A 65 31.30 0.94 9.47
C ARG A 65 31.53 2.40 9.84
N GLU A 66 32.08 3.19 8.90
CA GLU A 66 32.22 4.64 9.07
C GLU A 66 30.91 5.30 9.46
N TRP A 67 30.97 6.23 10.40
CA TRP A 67 29.83 6.83 11.06
C TRP A 67 28.81 7.51 10.12
N TRP A 68 29.22 8.00 8.95
CA TRP A 68 28.35 8.60 7.95
C TRP A 68 27.32 7.62 7.40
N PHE A 69 27.74 6.40 7.10
CA PHE A 69 26.83 5.36 6.60
C PHE A 69 25.87 4.87 7.69
N VAL A 70 26.37 4.81 8.92
CA VAL A 70 25.55 4.45 10.08
C VAL A 70 24.52 5.55 10.36
N ALA A 71 24.93 6.82 10.32
CA ALA A 71 24.01 7.97 10.51
C ALA A 71 22.94 7.98 9.42
N PHE A 72 23.30 7.75 8.16
CA PHE A 72 22.35 7.65 7.05
C PHE A 72 21.36 6.49 7.23
N ALA A 73 21.83 5.31 7.58
CA ALA A 73 20.97 4.14 7.83
C ALA A 73 20.02 4.39 9.01
N LEU A 74 20.50 5.00 10.10
CA LEU A 74 19.67 5.38 11.25
C LEU A 74 18.62 6.43 10.86
N ALA A 75 18.99 7.45 10.09
CA ALA A 75 18.06 8.46 9.59
C ALA A 75 16.93 7.83 8.77
N LEU A 76 17.25 6.87 7.90
CA LEU A 76 16.25 6.12 7.14
C LEU A 76 15.38 5.23 8.00
N LEU A 77 15.93 4.60 9.05
CA LEU A 77 15.15 3.83 10.02
C LEU A 77 14.17 4.72 10.79
N VAL A 78 14.63 5.88 11.24
CA VAL A 78 13.79 6.88 11.93
C VAL A 78 12.69 7.39 10.98
N ALA A 79 13.03 7.75 9.74
CA ALA A 79 12.04 8.14 8.74
C ALA A 79 11.00 7.01 8.49
N GLY A 80 11.45 5.76 8.47
CA GLY A 80 10.58 4.59 8.34
C GLY A 80 9.68 4.30 9.56
N LEU A 81 9.98 4.87 10.73
CA LEU A 81 9.08 4.83 11.89
C LEU A 81 7.89 5.77 11.73
N PHE A 82 8.10 6.96 11.16
CA PHE A 82 7.06 7.97 10.95
C PHE A 82 6.26 7.74 9.68
N ILE A 83 6.93 7.30 8.60
CA ILE A 83 6.31 7.10 7.29
C ILE A 83 6.41 5.63 6.92
N GLU A 84 5.27 4.99 6.75
CA GLU A 84 5.20 3.58 6.42
C GLU A 84 5.96 3.28 5.12
N ARG A 85 6.98 2.39 5.21
CA ARG A 85 7.81 1.93 4.08
C ARG A 85 8.51 3.05 3.30
N PHE A 86 8.96 4.11 3.97
CA PHE A 86 9.57 5.29 3.36
C PHE A 86 10.65 4.96 2.32
N PHE A 87 11.63 4.14 2.69
CA PHE A 87 12.73 3.76 1.79
C PHE A 87 12.23 3.04 0.53
N CYS A 88 11.41 2.00 0.70
CA CYS A 88 10.90 1.20 -0.43
C CYS A 88 9.97 2.01 -1.34
N ARG A 89 9.33 3.04 -0.80
CA ARG A 89 8.36 3.86 -1.52
C ARG A 89 9.01 4.95 -2.37
N TYR A 90 10.09 5.58 -1.90
CA TYR A 90 10.67 6.78 -2.52
C TYR A 90 12.11 6.65 -2.96
N LEU A 91 12.91 5.80 -2.32
CA LEU A 91 14.36 5.72 -2.55
C LEU A 91 14.84 4.41 -3.16
N CYS A 92 14.11 3.30 -3.00
CA CYS A 92 14.60 1.99 -3.39
C CYS A 92 14.70 1.83 -4.92
N PRO A 93 15.91 1.72 -5.49
CA PRO A 93 16.09 1.52 -6.94
C PRO A 93 15.58 0.15 -7.39
N LEU A 94 15.68 -0.87 -6.56
CA LEU A 94 15.12 -2.20 -6.83
C LEU A 94 13.59 -2.14 -6.98
N GLY A 95 12.92 -1.32 -6.16
CA GLY A 95 11.48 -1.09 -6.27
C GLY A 95 11.10 -0.43 -7.61
N ALA A 96 11.94 0.47 -8.13
CA ALA A 96 11.78 1.06 -9.46
C ALA A 96 12.02 0.04 -10.57
N ALA A 97 13.07 -0.78 -10.47
CA ALA A 97 13.38 -1.83 -11.43
C ALA A 97 12.24 -2.86 -11.56
N LEU A 98 11.65 -3.28 -10.43
CA LEU A 98 10.54 -4.23 -10.41
C LEU A 98 9.21 -3.61 -10.87
N ALA A 99 9.05 -2.29 -10.77
CA ALA A 99 7.86 -1.60 -11.24
C ALA A 99 7.74 -1.59 -12.76
N LEU A 100 8.87 -1.58 -13.49
CA LEU A 100 8.90 -1.60 -14.96
C LEU A 100 8.24 -2.85 -15.56
N PRO A 101 8.66 -4.10 -15.22
CA PRO A 101 7.99 -5.30 -15.68
C PRO A 101 6.56 -5.45 -15.10
N GLY A 102 6.30 -4.91 -13.92
CA GLY A 102 4.96 -4.89 -13.32
C GLY A 102 3.92 -4.14 -14.17
N ARG A 103 4.36 -3.24 -15.05
CA ARG A 103 3.49 -2.56 -16.01
C ARG A 103 3.04 -3.46 -17.15
N LEU A 104 3.83 -4.48 -17.51
CA LEU A 104 3.55 -5.44 -18.59
C LEU A 104 2.66 -6.62 -18.12
N ARG A 105 1.87 -6.40 -17.09
CA ARG A 105 0.99 -7.45 -16.56
C ARG A 105 -0.03 -7.92 -17.60
N MET A 106 -0.15 -9.23 -17.74
CA MET A 106 -1.11 -9.87 -18.66
C MET A 106 -2.54 -9.88 -18.09
N PHE A 107 -2.70 -9.86 -16.77
CA PHE A 107 -4.00 -9.97 -16.10
C PHE A 107 -4.26 -8.77 -15.19
N ASP A 108 -5.41 -8.13 -15.40
CA ASP A 108 -5.89 -7.03 -14.55
C ASP A 108 -6.91 -7.55 -13.53
N TRP A 109 -6.40 -8.14 -12.45
CA TRP A 109 -7.20 -8.76 -11.40
C TRP A 109 -7.58 -7.81 -10.25
N LEU A 110 -6.92 -6.66 -10.13
CA LEU A 110 -7.21 -5.64 -9.13
C LEU A 110 -8.39 -4.76 -9.58
N ARG A 111 -9.59 -5.33 -9.59
CA ARG A 111 -10.79 -4.63 -10.04
C ARG A 111 -11.39 -3.75 -8.95
N ARG A 112 -12.04 -2.66 -9.35
CA ARG A 112 -12.77 -1.76 -8.47
C ARG A 112 -14.09 -1.34 -9.10
N TYR A 113 -15.06 -0.93 -8.24
CA TYR A 113 -16.32 -0.36 -8.74
C TYR A 113 -16.07 1.03 -9.33
N ARG A 114 -16.93 1.45 -10.26
CA ARG A 114 -16.88 2.82 -10.83
C ARG A 114 -17.14 3.89 -9.77
N GLU A 115 -17.89 3.55 -8.72
CA GLU A 115 -18.19 4.40 -7.58
C GLU A 115 -17.02 4.49 -6.55
N CYS A 116 -15.93 3.77 -6.76
CA CYS A 116 -14.72 3.89 -5.94
C CYS A 116 -13.95 5.15 -6.33
N GLY A 117 -13.54 5.93 -5.34
CA GLY A 117 -12.86 7.20 -5.53
C GLY A 117 -13.60 8.29 -4.79
N ASN A 118 -14.43 9.04 -5.43
CA ASN A 118 -15.25 10.06 -4.78
C ASN A 118 -16.74 9.65 -4.86
N PRO A 119 -17.48 9.49 -3.72
CA PRO A 119 -17.11 9.90 -2.36
C PRO A 119 -16.37 8.83 -1.51
N CYS A 120 -16.15 7.61 -2.01
CA CYS A 120 -15.61 6.51 -1.20
C CYS A 120 -14.09 6.47 -1.20
N MET A 121 -13.44 7.10 -0.22
CA MET A 121 -11.98 7.16 -0.08
C MET A 121 -11.40 6.10 0.88
N ARG A 122 -12.19 5.11 1.33
CA ARG A 122 -11.76 4.18 2.38
C ARG A 122 -10.50 3.38 2.02
N CYS A 123 -10.51 2.71 0.87
CA CYS A 123 -9.36 1.94 0.43
C CYS A 123 -8.11 2.79 0.12
N PHE A 124 -8.32 4.05 -0.32
CA PHE A 124 -7.25 5.04 -0.49
C PHE A 124 -6.57 5.34 0.85
N ASN A 125 -7.37 5.61 1.90
CA ASN A 125 -6.87 5.95 3.23
C ASN A 125 -6.19 4.77 3.94
N GLU A 126 -6.60 3.54 3.62
CA GLU A 126 -6.06 2.31 4.23
C GLU A 126 -4.91 1.70 3.43
N CYS A 127 -4.55 2.26 2.25
CA CYS A 127 -3.46 1.75 1.44
C CYS A 127 -2.08 2.11 2.04
N PRO A 128 -1.27 1.12 2.47
CA PRO A 128 0.00 1.40 3.16
C PRO A 128 1.06 2.03 2.25
N VAL A 129 0.94 1.87 0.94
CA VAL A 129 1.90 2.43 -0.03
C VAL A 129 1.34 3.59 -0.84
N GLY A 130 0.05 3.93 -0.68
CA GLY A 130 -0.61 5.00 -1.42
C GLY A 130 -0.71 4.73 -2.92
N ALA A 131 -0.78 3.46 -3.34
CA ALA A 131 -0.90 3.06 -4.74
C ALA A 131 -2.30 3.29 -5.33
N ILE A 132 -3.24 3.80 -4.55
CA ILE A 132 -4.61 4.05 -4.97
C ILE A 132 -4.77 5.54 -5.19
N HIS A 133 -5.17 5.93 -6.39
CA HIS A 133 -5.44 7.31 -6.73
C HIS A 133 -6.75 7.80 -6.07
N PRO A 134 -6.90 9.10 -5.74
CA PRO A 134 -8.15 9.65 -5.21
C PRO A 134 -9.38 9.38 -6.09
N GLU A 135 -9.17 9.26 -7.40
CA GLU A 135 -10.22 8.89 -8.37
C GLU A 135 -10.62 7.41 -8.32
N GLY A 136 -9.93 6.59 -7.52
CA GLY A 136 -10.27 5.19 -7.28
C GLY A 136 -9.51 4.16 -8.10
N HIS A 137 -8.67 4.54 -9.06
CA HIS A 137 -7.84 3.57 -9.78
C HIS A 137 -6.58 3.16 -9.00
N ILE A 138 -6.09 1.96 -9.25
CA ILE A 138 -4.90 1.42 -8.60
C ILE A 138 -3.72 1.54 -9.57
N SER A 139 -2.66 2.23 -9.14
CA SER A 139 -1.41 2.29 -9.88
C SER A 139 -0.66 0.94 -9.78
N PRO A 140 -0.47 0.21 -10.88
CA PRO A 140 0.21 -1.10 -10.84
C PRO A 140 1.68 -0.98 -10.45
N ASN A 141 2.31 0.13 -10.80
CA ASN A 141 3.74 0.37 -10.56
C ASN A 141 4.06 0.58 -9.07
N GLU A 142 3.06 1.04 -8.30
CA GLU A 142 3.22 1.30 -6.87
C GLU A 142 2.59 0.21 -5.99
N CYS A 143 1.74 -0.63 -6.58
CA CYS A 143 1.04 -1.67 -5.86
C CYS A 143 1.99 -2.82 -5.52
N ILE A 144 2.14 -3.11 -4.24
CA ILE A 144 2.93 -4.25 -3.73
C ILE A 144 2.16 -5.56 -3.65
N GLY A 145 0.94 -5.61 -4.18
CA GLY A 145 0.10 -6.81 -4.15
C GLY A 145 -0.33 -7.29 -2.76
N CYS A 146 -0.41 -6.40 -1.75
CA CYS A 146 -0.77 -6.78 -0.37
C CYS A 146 -2.22 -7.22 -0.19
N LEU A 147 -3.08 -7.07 -1.21
CA LEU A 147 -4.48 -7.47 -1.25
C LEU A 147 -5.41 -6.84 -0.19
N HIS A 148 -4.91 -5.99 0.68
CA HIS A 148 -5.72 -5.38 1.73
C HIS A 148 -6.95 -4.64 1.16
N CYS A 149 -6.77 -3.89 0.07
CA CYS A 149 -7.88 -3.23 -0.62
C CYS A 149 -8.89 -4.22 -1.21
N GLN A 150 -8.47 -5.43 -1.61
CA GLN A 150 -9.38 -6.46 -2.13
C GLN A 150 -10.18 -7.11 -1.00
N VAL A 151 -9.57 -7.34 0.15
CA VAL A 151 -10.29 -7.80 1.34
C VAL A 151 -11.38 -6.79 1.73
N LEU A 152 -11.06 -5.50 1.74
CA LEU A 152 -12.05 -4.45 2.00
C LEU A 152 -13.14 -4.37 0.92
N TYR A 153 -12.76 -4.52 -0.35
CA TYR A 153 -13.66 -4.50 -1.49
C TYR A 153 -14.68 -5.62 -1.46
N HIS A 154 -14.28 -6.83 -1.03
CA HIS A 154 -15.15 -7.99 -0.93
C HIS A 154 -15.91 -8.08 0.40
N HIS A 155 -15.62 -7.22 1.36
CA HIS A 155 -16.25 -7.26 2.67
C HIS A 155 -17.65 -6.62 2.65
N ASP A 156 -18.69 -7.41 2.92
CA ASP A 156 -20.10 -6.99 2.80
C ASP A 156 -20.52 -5.89 3.77
N TYR A 157 -19.84 -5.75 4.91
CA TYR A 157 -20.14 -4.75 5.95
C TYR A 157 -19.18 -3.56 5.97
N LYS A 158 -18.01 -3.67 5.30
CA LYS A 158 -17.01 -2.58 5.30
C LYS A 158 -17.02 -1.76 4.02
N CYS A 159 -17.38 -2.36 2.89
CA CYS A 159 -17.43 -1.66 1.60
C CYS A 159 -18.76 -0.90 1.45
N PRO A 160 -18.77 0.46 1.40
CA PRO A 160 -20.00 1.25 1.26
C PRO A 160 -20.82 0.88 0.02
N VAL A 161 -20.17 0.61 -1.09
CA VAL A 161 -20.82 0.22 -2.34
C VAL A 161 -21.58 -1.10 -2.19
N ARG A 162 -20.96 -2.09 -1.53
CA ARG A 162 -21.62 -3.38 -1.27
C ARG A 162 -22.80 -3.24 -0.30
N ILE A 163 -22.63 -2.43 0.75
CA ILE A 163 -23.72 -2.10 1.70
C ILE A 163 -24.89 -1.51 0.94
N GLN A 164 -24.66 -0.50 0.12
CA GLN A 164 -25.73 0.15 -0.67
C GLN A 164 -26.40 -0.84 -1.64
N ARG A 165 -25.63 -1.69 -2.33
CA ARG A 165 -26.16 -2.71 -3.23
C ARG A 165 -26.99 -3.75 -2.48
N ARG A 166 -26.58 -4.15 -1.26
CA ARG A 166 -27.33 -5.06 -0.41
C ARG A 166 -28.67 -4.44 0.01
N VAL A 167 -28.65 -3.23 0.57
CA VAL A 167 -29.85 -2.50 0.96
C VAL A 167 -30.81 -2.31 -0.23
N LYS A 168 -30.29 -2.01 -1.41
CA LYS A 168 -31.10 -1.88 -2.62
C LYS A 168 -31.74 -3.22 -3.05
N ARG A 169 -31.02 -4.34 -2.90
CA ARG A 169 -31.57 -5.69 -3.14
C ARG A 169 -32.64 -6.06 -2.13
N GLU A 170 -32.42 -5.79 -0.84
CA GLU A 170 -33.37 -6.03 0.23
C GLU A 170 -34.68 -5.22 0.03
N LYS A 171 -34.55 -3.93 -0.30
CA LYS A 171 -35.68 -3.09 -0.65
C LYS A 171 -36.49 -3.61 -1.85
N ARG A 172 -35.81 -4.05 -2.91
CA ARG A 172 -36.46 -4.65 -4.09
C ARG A 172 -37.11 -5.97 -3.76
N ALA A 173 -36.51 -6.81 -2.94
CA ALA A 173 -37.10 -8.08 -2.49
C ALA A 173 -38.31 -7.84 -1.60
N ALA A 174 -38.27 -6.82 -0.73
CA ALA A 174 -39.43 -6.42 0.11
C ALA A 174 -40.63 -5.94 -0.73
N VAL A 175 -40.35 -5.15 -1.78
CA VAL A 175 -41.42 -4.67 -2.71
C VAL A 175 -41.97 -5.82 -3.58
N ALA A 176 -41.14 -6.77 -3.96
CA ALA A 176 -41.55 -7.92 -4.79
C ALA A 176 -42.28 -9.02 -3.98
N ARG A 177 -42.31 -8.95 -2.65
CA ARG A 177 -42.98 -9.94 -1.81
C ARG A 177 -44.49 -9.62 -1.79
N PRO A 178 -45.37 -10.55 -2.21
CA PRO A 178 -46.80 -10.36 -2.14
C PRO A 178 -47.27 -10.20 -0.68
N PRO A 179 -48.33 -9.43 -0.40
CA PRO A 179 -48.72 -9.03 0.96
C PRO A 179 -49.25 -10.14 1.89
N SER A 180 -49.22 -11.41 1.47
CA SER A 180 -49.85 -12.55 2.16
C SER A 180 -48.88 -13.54 2.84
N GLN A 181 -47.59 -13.26 2.94
CA GLN A 181 -46.68 -14.16 3.69
C GLN A 181 -46.19 -13.47 4.97
N PRO A 182 -46.53 -14.01 6.18
CA PRO A 182 -45.93 -13.54 7.40
C PRO A 182 -44.43 -13.71 7.37
N ALA A 183 -43.71 -12.75 7.91
CA ALA A 183 -42.24 -12.79 8.02
C ALA A 183 -41.84 -14.01 8.86
N THR A 184 -41.50 -15.12 8.20
CA THR A 184 -40.74 -16.17 8.89
C THR A 184 -39.43 -15.58 9.31
N GLU A 185 -39.17 -15.61 10.60
CA GLU A 185 -37.96 -15.22 11.28
C GLU A 185 -36.72 -15.89 10.65
N ALA A 186 -36.13 -15.27 9.64
CA ALA A 186 -34.83 -15.62 9.08
C ALA A 186 -33.90 -14.43 9.26
N GLY A 187 -33.58 -14.15 10.51
CA GLY A 187 -32.78 -12.99 10.82
C GLY A 187 -32.03 -13.03 12.14
N SER A 188 -31.96 -14.21 12.75
CA SER A 188 -31.16 -14.37 13.96
C SER A 188 -29.79 -14.95 13.61
N ARG A 189 -28.75 -14.21 14.02
CA ARG A 189 -27.37 -14.65 14.15
C ARG A 189 -26.52 -14.76 12.88
N ALA A 190 -26.06 -13.60 12.41
CA ALA A 190 -24.68 -13.53 11.95
C ALA A 190 -23.90 -12.67 12.96
N THR A 191 -23.45 -13.29 14.03
CA THR A 191 -22.37 -12.77 14.87
C THR A 191 -21.20 -12.45 13.96
N PRO A 192 -20.63 -11.24 14.00
CA PRO A 192 -19.40 -10.96 13.27
C PRO A 192 -18.31 -11.90 13.80
N PRO A 193 -17.52 -12.54 12.92
CA PRO A 193 -16.39 -13.33 13.37
C PRO A 193 -15.45 -12.41 14.15
N ALA A 194 -15.09 -12.83 15.33
CA ALA A 194 -14.12 -12.17 16.19
C ALA A 194 -12.85 -11.90 15.38
N THR A 195 -12.41 -10.67 15.36
CA THR A 195 -11.11 -10.27 14.84
C THR A 195 -10.05 -11.01 15.60
N PRO A 196 -9.16 -11.80 14.96
CA PRO A 196 -7.99 -12.29 15.63
C PRO A 196 -7.11 -11.10 16.01
N ALA A 197 -6.89 -10.94 17.31
CA ALA A 197 -5.89 -10.05 17.87
C ALA A 197 -4.51 -10.58 17.49
N THR A 198 -3.77 -9.89 16.64
CA THR A 198 -2.29 -9.82 16.60
C THR A 198 -1.85 -8.51 15.95
#